data_5a610933109b1e4f7d095fc49e169fcb
#
_entry.id   5a610933109b1e4f7d095fc49e169fcb
#
_cell.length_a   1.000
_cell.length_b   1.000
_cell.length_c   1.000
_cell.angle_alpha   90.00
_cell.angle_beta   90.00
_cell.angle_gamma   90.00
#
_symmetry.space_group_name_H-M   'P 1'
#
loop_
_entity.id
_entity.type
_entity.pdbx_description
1 polymer ?
#
loop_
_entity_poly.entity_id
_entity_poly.type
_entity_poly.pdbx_seq_one_letter_code
_entity_poly.pdbx_strand_id
1 'polypeptide(L)'
;MKIAFIAHHVNFEAGPATVTAHLVERLCEDHQVSVFSNTINGIDLLKVKYYKVPALRCPKSLAHITFLISSTLLLAALSLLRKTDFDIIHSTGYDSAFSSNVITSHFCERECRRLEEANIIKIQCRSVWQKLKALDHRLYRSLLCFVEGLIISRSSSKACIVVSQAMQKEFARHYGDAAKNIIVIPNGVDTLRFHPTNRLFYRDQIRQKHGVSRSDPLLMFAGGDWERKGVRYIIEALPLLSKRNVKLIIIGSDDEKFYGQLAELKRVRERIIFVPHSSNLWEYYAASDIFVFPTIYEPFGLVIVEAMASGLPVITSRVAGAADLIIDGVNGLLLRAFSDVNDLAAQIELLLSNAELRKNMGERARETAEQFSWDQVAQKTLEVYNTVLNRPDLEKLRVNVPERLQKISHRGG
;
A
#
# COMPACT_ATOMS: atom_id res chain seq x y z
N MET A 1 14.87 23.92 2.51
CA MET A 1 14.12 23.73 3.77
C MET A 1 14.86 22.76 4.68
N LYS A 2 14.64 22.86 6.00
CA LYS A 2 15.07 21.89 7.01
C LYS A 2 13.88 20.99 7.33
N ILE A 3 13.92 19.73 6.91
CA ILE A 3 12.80 18.79 7.00
C ILE A 3 13.16 17.68 8.00
N ALA A 4 12.30 17.41 8.96
CA ALA A 4 12.38 16.28 9.85
C ALA A 4 11.33 15.22 9.47
N PHE A 5 11.76 14.02 9.12
CA PHE A 5 10.89 12.86 8.96
C PHE A 5 10.88 12.04 10.25
N ILE A 6 9.67 11.66 10.71
CA ILE A 6 9.48 10.81 11.88
C ILE A 6 8.72 9.58 11.45
N ALA A 7 9.36 8.42 11.52
CA ALA A 7 8.79 7.15 11.14
C ALA A 7 9.40 6.02 11.96
N HIS A 8 8.60 5.03 12.35
CA HIS A 8 9.10 3.89 13.14
C HIS A 8 10.21 3.13 12.39
N HIS A 9 10.01 2.91 11.09
CA HIS A 9 10.97 2.27 10.20
C HIS A 9 11.07 3.06 8.89
N VAL A 10 12.28 3.10 8.31
CA VAL A 10 12.55 3.68 6.98
C VAL A 10 13.35 2.67 6.17
N ASN A 11 12.76 2.08 5.13
CA ASN A 11 13.39 1.11 4.26
C ASN A 11 12.58 0.95 2.94
N PHE A 12 13.16 0.26 1.96
CA PHE A 12 12.52 0.01 0.66
C PHE A 12 11.83 -1.35 0.57
N GLU A 13 11.55 -2.02 1.70
CA GLU A 13 11.04 -3.40 1.66
C GLU A 13 9.53 -3.47 1.45
N ALA A 14 8.73 -2.75 2.23
CA ALA A 14 7.28 -2.75 2.05
C ALA A 14 6.56 -1.67 2.89
N GLY A 15 5.33 -1.35 2.49
CA GLY A 15 4.36 -0.56 3.25
C GLY A 15 4.75 0.90 3.46
N PRO A 16 4.32 1.51 4.59
CA PRO A 16 4.59 2.92 4.89
C PRO A 16 6.06 3.29 4.94
N ALA A 17 6.92 2.37 5.37
CA ALA A 17 8.37 2.57 5.45
C ALA A 17 8.99 2.88 4.07
N THR A 18 8.51 2.19 3.02
CA THR A 18 8.94 2.41 1.62
C THR A 18 8.57 3.81 1.12
N VAL A 19 7.37 4.28 1.46
CA VAL A 19 6.92 5.63 1.07
C VAL A 19 7.84 6.69 1.68
N THR A 20 8.12 6.57 2.98
CA THR A 20 9.03 7.49 3.66
C THR A 20 10.44 7.41 3.10
N ALA A 21 10.96 6.21 2.80
CA ALA A 21 12.28 6.04 2.21
C ALA A 21 12.41 6.76 0.85
N HIS A 22 11.41 6.60 -0.03
CA HIS A 22 11.40 7.28 -1.32
C HIS A 22 11.28 8.80 -1.22
N LEU A 23 10.53 9.33 -0.24
CA LEU A 23 10.47 10.77 0.00
C LEU A 23 11.81 11.29 0.53
N VAL A 24 12.41 10.60 1.50
CA VAL A 24 13.71 10.97 2.08
C VAL A 24 14.79 10.99 1.00
N GLU A 25 14.89 9.93 0.18
CA GLU A 25 15.86 9.78 -0.90
C GLU A 25 15.82 10.96 -1.88
N ARG A 26 14.62 11.42 -2.26
CA ARG A 26 14.45 12.51 -3.23
C ARG A 26 14.63 13.88 -2.62
N LEU A 27 14.08 14.08 -1.43
CA LEU A 27 14.10 15.39 -0.81
C LEU A 27 15.48 15.77 -0.23
N CYS A 28 16.34 14.78 0.06
CA CYS A 28 17.69 15.05 0.53
C CYS A 28 18.64 15.60 -0.56
N GLU A 29 18.27 15.56 -1.83
CA GLU A 29 19.08 16.15 -2.90
C GLU A 29 19.09 17.69 -2.82
N ASP A 30 17.95 18.32 -2.50
CA ASP A 30 17.80 19.79 -2.51
C ASP A 30 17.52 20.39 -1.12
N HIS A 31 17.30 19.54 -0.10
CA HIS A 31 16.89 19.98 1.22
C HIS A 31 17.71 19.34 2.35
N GLN A 32 17.80 20.01 3.50
CA GLN A 32 18.43 19.45 4.69
C GLN A 32 17.45 18.49 5.38
N VAL A 33 17.62 17.19 5.15
CA VAL A 33 16.74 16.16 5.68
C VAL A 33 17.33 15.53 6.95
N SER A 34 16.52 15.46 7.99
CA SER A 34 16.78 14.72 9.23
C SER A 34 15.76 13.59 9.37
N VAL A 35 16.23 12.39 9.72
CA VAL A 35 15.37 11.21 9.88
C VAL A 35 15.40 10.75 11.33
N PHE A 36 14.23 10.70 11.95
CA PHE A 36 14.00 10.19 13.30
C PHE A 36 13.32 8.84 13.19
N SER A 37 14.06 7.75 13.36
CA SER A 37 13.48 6.40 13.25
C SER A 37 14.17 5.39 14.16
N ASN A 38 13.49 4.28 14.46
CA ASN A 38 14.08 3.16 15.18
C ASN A 38 15.05 2.39 14.28
N THR A 39 14.71 2.20 12.99
CA THR A 39 15.60 1.57 12.01
C THR A 39 15.55 2.33 10.69
N ILE A 40 16.70 2.42 10.03
CA ILE A 40 16.87 2.99 8.70
C ILE A 40 17.76 2.07 7.86
N ASN A 41 17.30 1.67 6.67
CA ASN A 41 18.03 0.82 5.75
C ASN A 41 17.89 1.31 4.31
N GLY A 42 18.97 1.23 3.54
CA GLY A 42 18.98 1.57 2.11
C GLY A 42 19.03 3.08 1.80
N ILE A 43 19.12 3.95 2.82
CA ILE A 43 19.29 5.39 2.65
C ILE A 43 20.76 5.76 2.83
N ASP A 44 21.26 6.65 1.97
CA ASP A 44 22.60 7.21 2.07
C ASP A 44 22.70 8.15 3.28
N LEU A 45 23.37 7.69 4.34
CA LEU A 45 23.54 8.43 5.60
C LEU A 45 24.50 9.61 5.48
N LEU A 46 25.20 9.79 4.36
CA LEU A 46 26.01 10.98 4.09
C LEU A 46 25.13 12.17 3.67
N LYS A 47 23.96 11.91 3.09
CA LYS A 47 23.01 12.93 2.63
C LYS A 47 21.96 13.32 3.66
N VAL A 48 21.76 12.52 4.70
CA VAL A 48 20.71 12.73 5.71
C VAL A 48 21.28 12.70 7.13
N LYS A 49 20.71 13.51 8.02
CA LYS A 49 21.06 13.45 9.44
C LYS A 49 20.16 12.44 10.15
N TYR A 50 20.75 11.33 10.61
CA TYR A 50 20.00 10.28 11.27
C TYR A 50 20.00 10.42 12.79
N TYR A 51 18.81 10.38 13.40
CA TYR A 51 18.57 10.34 14.83
C TYR A 51 17.88 9.03 15.18
N LYS A 52 18.59 8.13 15.84
CA LYS A 52 18.01 6.88 16.31
C LYS A 52 17.01 7.13 17.43
N VAL A 53 15.75 6.72 17.22
CA VAL A 53 14.68 6.78 18.22
C VAL A 53 14.55 5.40 18.88
N PRO A 54 14.85 5.25 20.17
CA PRO A 54 14.68 3.96 20.84
C PRO A 54 13.20 3.60 20.97
N ALA A 55 12.89 2.32 20.71
CA ALA A 55 11.57 1.74 20.92
C ALA A 55 11.69 0.29 21.32
N LEU A 56 10.74 -0.20 22.11
CA LEU A 56 10.61 -1.62 22.41
C LEU A 56 10.26 -2.40 21.13
N ARG A 57 10.60 -3.68 21.09
CA ARG A 57 10.31 -4.50 19.90
C ARG A 57 8.96 -5.20 19.97
N CYS A 58 8.49 -5.53 21.18
CA CYS A 58 7.30 -6.34 21.40
C CYS A 58 6.75 -6.10 22.82
N PRO A 59 5.46 -6.09 23.06
CA PRO A 59 4.36 -6.19 22.09
C PRO A 59 4.19 -4.93 21.24
N LYS A 60 3.39 -4.98 20.16
CA LYS A 60 3.23 -3.88 19.20
C LYS A 60 2.70 -2.59 19.83
N SER A 61 1.77 -2.71 20.77
CA SER A 61 1.21 -1.57 21.51
C SER A 61 2.29 -0.81 22.28
N LEU A 62 3.15 -1.50 23.01
CA LEU A 62 4.27 -0.88 23.76
C LEU A 62 5.36 -0.36 22.83
N ALA A 63 5.63 -1.06 21.72
CA ALA A 63 6.57 -0.60 20.70
C ALA A 63 6.17 0.79 20.17
N HIS A 64 4.91 0.97 19.82
CA HIS A 64 4.39 2.23 19.31
C HIS A 64 4.38 3.34 20.39
N ILE A 65 3.91 3.03 21.60
CA ILE A 65 3.90 3.99 22.73
C ILE A 65 5.30 4.48 23.03
N THR A 66 6.24 3.56 23.16
CA THR A 66 7.64 3.92 23.49
C THR A 66 8.29 4.72 22.37
N PHE A 67 8.01 4.42 21.12
CA PHE A 67 8.46 5.22 19.98
C PHE A 67 7.87 6.64 20.01
N LEU A 68 6.56 6.75 20.21
CA LEU A 68 5.85 8.05 20.30
C LEU A 68 6.41 8.94 21.41
N ILE A 69 6.65 8.38 22.60
CA ILE A 69 7.25 9.10 23.72
C ILE A 69 8.69 9.50 23.40
N SER A 70 9.52 8.55 22.96
CA SER A 70 10.94 8.79 22.69
C SER A 70 11.15 9.80 21.56
N SER A 71 10.37 9.74 20.48
CA SER A 71 10.44 10.70 19.38
C SER A 71 10.07 12.11 19.85
N THR A 72 9.00 12.23 20.64
CA THR A 72 8.54 13.51 21.20
C THR A 72 9.56 14.13 22.14
N LEU A 73 10.12 13.34 23.06
CA LEU A 73 11.13 13.81 24.00
C LEU A 73 12.43 14.22 23.29
N LEU A 74 12.86 13.45 22.30
CA LEU A 74 14.06 13.76 21.52
C LEU A 74 13.90 15.07 20.74
N LEU A 75 12.77 15.28 20.08
CA LEU A 75 12.47 16.53 19.38
C LEU A 75 12.42 17.72 20.34
N ALA A 76 11.76 17.57 21.49
CA ALA A 76 11.68 18.62 22.52
C ALA A 76 13.09 18.98 23.05
N ALA A 77 13.92 17.98 23.35
CA ALA A 77 15.29 18.20 23.81
C ALA A 77 16.15 18.93 22.78
N LEU A 78 16.06 18.54 21.49
CA LEU A 78 16.79 19.20 20.42
C LEU A 78 16.34 20.66 20.20
N SER A 79 15.05 20.93 20.32
CA SER A 79 14.50 22.28 20.26
C SER A 79 14.96 23.15 21.44
N LEU A 80 14.89 22.64 22.68
CA LEU A 80 15.35 23.35 23.88
C LEU A 80 16.84 23.69 23.81
N LEU A 81 17.65 22.78 23.28
CA LEU A 81 19.08 22.99 23.11
C LEU A 81 19.43 23.90 21.91
N ARG A 82 18.42 24.45 21.20
CA ARG A 82 18.58 25.23 19.97
C ARG A 82 19.46 24.53 18.91
N LYS A 83 19.52 23.21 18.92
CA LYS A 83 20.34 22.40 17.99
C LYS A 83 19.66 22.16 16.66
N THR A 84 18.33 22.30 16.61
CA THR A 84 17.53 22.11 15.41
C THR A 84 16.36 23.08 15.39
N ASP A 85 16.20 23.72 14.24
CA ASP A 85 15.03 24.52 13.88
C ASP A 85 14.53 23.96 12.55
N PHE A 86 13.43 23.18 12.60
CA PHE A 86 12.86 22.55 11.43
C PHE A 86 11.73 23.39 10.86
N ASP A 87 11.79 23.64 9.55
CA ASP A 87 10.70 24.27 8.82
C ASP A 87 9.50 23.33 8.75
N ILE A 88 9.76 22.05 8.47
CA ILE A 88 8.74 20.98 8.36
C ILE A 88 9.10 19.80 9.27
N ILE A 89 8.12 19.34 10.04
CA ILE A 89 8.16 18.07 10.76
C ILE A 89 7.07 17.19 10.17
N HIS A 90 7.46 16.20 9.37
CA HIS A 90 6.56 15.26 8.70
C HIS A 90 6.56 13.91 9.40
N SER A 91 5.43 13.53 9.96
CA SER A 91 5.23 12.21 10.59
C SER A 91 4.58 11.24 9.63
N THR A 92 5.14 10.03 9.54
CA THR A 92 4.52 8.91 8.85
C THR A 92 3.61 8.18 9.81
N GLY A 93 2.31 8.18 9.52
CA GLY A 93 1.32 7.69 10.46
C GLY A 93 1.22 8.57 11.71
N TYR A 94 0.98 7.93 12.84
CA TYR A 94 0.77 8.61 14.13
C TYR A 94 1.99 8.51 15.05
N ASP A 95 3.18 8.41 14.47
CA ASP A 95 4.45 8.20 15.17
C ASP A 95 4.96 9.43 15.93
N SER A 96 4.49 10.64 15.58
CA SER A 96 4.75 11.89 16.33
C SER A 96 3.64 12.91 16.13
N ALA A 97 2.49 12.62 16.69
CA ALA A 97 1.27 13.40 16.50
C ALA A 97 1.32 14.84 16.99
N PHE A 98 2.08 15.11 18.04
CA PHE A 98 2.00 16.40 18.75
C PHE A 98 2.92 17.46 18.18
N SER A 99 4.02 17.08 17.57
CA SER A 99 5.07 18.01 17.06
C SER A 99 5.05 18.20 15.55
N SER A 100 4.33 17.34 14.78
CA SER A 100 4.31 17.39 13.33
C SER A 100 3.35 18.46 12.81
N ASN A 101 3.76 19.15 11.73
CA ASN A 101 2.91 20.06 10.95
C ASN A 101 2.41 19.42 9.64
N VAL A 102 3.00 18.28 9.22
CA VAL A 102 2.51 17.43 8.14
C VAL A 102 2.46 15.99 8.61
N ILE A 103 1.40 15.26 8.25
CA ILE A 103 1.21 13.85 8.59
C ILE A 103 0.78 13.11 7.33
N THR A 104 1.46 12.02 6.99
CA THR A 104 0.95 11.07 5.99
C THR A 104 0.33 9.87 6.68
N SER A 105 -0.97 9.69 6.56
CA SER A 105 -1.67 8.51 7.07
C SER A 105 -1.78 7.44 5.99
N HIS A 106 -1.44 6.22 6.37
CA HIS A 106 -1.51 5.02 5.51
C HIS A 106 -2.68 4.09 5.85
N PHE A 107 -3.41 4.39 6.93
CA PHE A 107 -4.61 3.66 7.36
C PHE A 107 -5.60 4.64 8.01
N CYS A 108 -6.89 4.44 7.78
CA CYS A 108 -7.92 4.99 8.65
C CYS A 108 -8.20 3.98 9.77
N GLU A 109 -7.68 4.25 10.97
CA GLU A 109 -7.71 3.30 12.08
C GLU A 109 -9.14 3.02 12.57
N ARG A 110 -10.01 4.03 12.53
CA ARG A 110 -11.44 3.86 12.84
C ARG A 110 -12.15 2.96 11.82
N GLU A 111 -11.81 3.06 10.54
CA GLU A 111 -12.38 2.17 9.53
C GLU A 111 -11.88 0.74 9.71
N CYS A 112 -10.58 0.54 9.97
CA CYS A 112 -10.03 -0.76 10.29
C CYS A 112 -10.76 -1.40 11.49
N ARG A 113 -10.96 -0.63 12.56
CA ARG A 113 -11.68 -1.08 13.74
C ARG A 113 -13.12 -1.45 13.42
N ARG A 114 -13.83 -0.63 12.64
CA ARG A 114 -15.21 -0.91 12.18
C ARG A 114 -15.30 -2.24 11.43
N LEU A 115 -14.34 -2.50 10.52
CA LEU A 115 -14.31 -3.74 9.74
C LEU A 115 -14.00 -4.97 10.60
N GLU A 116 -13.14 -4.82 11.62
CA GLU A 116 -12.85 -5.87 12.59
C GLU A 116 -14.08 -6.17 13.50
N GLU A 117 -14.74 -5.13 14.02
CA GLU A 117 -15.96 -5.26 14.84
C GLU A 117 -17.13 -5.85 14.05
N ALA A 118 -17.27 -5.53 12.78
CA ALA A 118 -18.24 -6.12 11.86
C ALA A 118 -17.88 -7.54 11.42
N ASN A 119 -16.76 -8.10 11.90
CA ASN A 119 -16.24 -9.43 11.55
C ASN A 119 -16.01 -9.62 10.02
N ILE A 120 -15.84 -8.52 9.30
CA ILE A 120 -15.48 -8.49 7.87
C ILE A 120 -14.00 -8.89 7.71
N ILE A 121 -13.12 -8.30 8.55
CA ILE A 121 -11.73 -8.74 8.70
C ILE A 121 -11.67 -9.68 9.92
N LYS A 122 -11.31 -10.93 9.68
CA LYS A 122 -11.31 -11.96 10.74
C LYS A 122 -9.92 -12.05 11.37
N ILE A 123 -9.86 -11.87 12.68
CA ILE A 123 -8.67 -12.17 13.48
C ILE A 123 -8.73 -13.64 13.87
N GLN A 124 -7.90 -14.48 13.24
CA GLN A 124 -7.86 -15.91 13.55
C GLN A 124 -7.20 -16.14 14.92
N CYS A 125 -7.93 -16.80 15.84
CA CYS A 125 -7.46 -17.10 17.20
C CYS A 125 -7.59 -18.60 17.48
N ARG A 126 -6.63 -19.41 17.02
CA ARG A 126 -6.64 -20.89 17.15
C ARG A 126 -5.84 -21.38 18.38
N SER A 127 -5.00 -20.53 18.99
CA SER A 127 -4.17 -20.86 20.14
C SER A 127 -4.21 -19.78 21.22
N VAL A 128 -3.77 -20.10 22.45
CA VAL A 128 -3.65 -19.14 23.57
C VAL A 128 -2.73 -17.97 23.19
N TRP A 129 -1.62 -18.26 22.54
CA TRP A 129 -0.68 -17.23 22.07
C TRP A 129 -1.28 -16.30 21.03
N GLN A 130 -2.13 -16.84 20.13
CA GLN A 130 -2.87 -16.03 19.18
C GLN A 130 -3.94 -15.17 19.85
N LYS A 131 -4.58 -15.66 20.91
CA LYS A 131 -5.53 -14.86 21.73
C LYS A 131 -4.82 -13.70 22.43
N LEU A 132 -3.62 -13.91 22.99
CA LEU A 132 -2.82 -12.83 23.58
C LEU A 132 -2.38 -11.79 22.54
N LYS A 133 -1.93 -12.25 21.37
CA LYS A 133 -1.61 -11.35 20.25
C LYS A 133 -2.84 -10.58 19.76
N ALA A 134 -4.00 -11.19 19.72
CA ALA A 134 -5.26 -10.52 19.36
C ALA A 134 -5.67 -9.47 20.41
N LEU A 135 -5.42 -9.73 21.69
CA LEU A 135 -5.66 -8.73 22.74
C LEU A 135 -4.72 -7.52 22.58
N ASP A 136 -3.42 -7.77 22.41
CA ASP A 136 -2.45 -6.70 22.12
C ASP A 136 -2.84 -5.91 20.87
N HIS A 137 -3.26 -6.60 19.80
CA HIS A 137 -3.74 -5.96 18.57
C HIS A 137 -4.95 -5.05 18.83
N ARG A 138 -5.93 -5.48 19.65
CA ARG A 138 -7.10 -4.67 20.00
C ARG A 138 -6.71 -3.43 20.82
N LEU A 139 -5.81 -3.58 21.79
CA LEU A 139 -5.27 -2.47 22.57
C LEU A 139 -4.51 -1.49 21.67
N TYR A 140 -3.67 -2.01 20.80
CA TYR A 140 -2.93 -1.21 19.82
C TYR A 140 -3.87 -0.43 18.89
N ARG A 141 -4.89 -1.10 18.33
CA ARG A 141 -5.90 -0.47 17.48
C ARG A 141 -6.68 0.64 18.21
N SER A 142 -7.06 0.37 19.47
CA SER A 142 -7.77 1.37 20.29
C SER A 142 -6.91 2.61 20.56
N LEU A 143 -5.62 2.42 20.84
CA LEU A 143 -4.66 3.50 21.00
C LEU A 143 -4.52 4.31 19.71
N LEU A 144 -4.33 3.65 18.57
CA LEU A 144 -4.21 4.33 17.29
C LEU A 144 -5.48 5.12 16.94
N CYS A 145 -6.68 4.55 17.14
CA CYS A 145 -7.94 5.28 16.95
C CYS A 145 -8.05 6.54 17.84
N PHE A 146 -7.55 6.46 19.08
CA PHE A 146 -7.53 7.60 19.99
C PHE A 146 -6.57 8.68 19.49
N VAL A 147 -5.34 8.30 19.14
CA VAL A 147 -4.32 9.24 18.64
C VAL A 147 -4.77 9.86 17.31
N GLU A 148 -5.31 9.06 16.38
CA GLU A 148 -5.90 9.52 15.12
C GLU A 148 -6.96 10.59 15.36
N GLY A 149 -7.90 10.33 16.30
CA GLY A 149 -8.94 11.27 16.66
C GLY A 149 -8.40 12.61 17.21
N LEU A 150 -7.38 12.56 18.06
CA LEU A 150 -6.73 13.76 18.60
C LEU A 150 -6.03 14.58 17.50
N ILE A 151 -5.42 13.91 16.53
CA ILE A 151 -4.71 14.57 15.44
C ILE A 151 -5.70 15.24 14.49
N ILE A 152 -6.70 14.50 14.04
CA ILE A 152 -7.68 15.00 13.06
C ILE A 152 -8.51 16.14 13.67
N SER A 153 -8.91 16.05 14.95
CA SER A 153 -9.64 17.14 15.62
C SER A 153 -8.81 18.43 15.79
N ARG A 154 -7.48 18.33 15.77
CA ARG A 154 -6.55 19.48 15.84
C ARG A 154 -6.01 19.91 14.47
N SER A 155 -6.58 19.42 13.38
CA SER A 155 -6.06 19.59 12.01
C SER A 155 -6.14 21.00 11.44
N SER A 156 -6.73 21.99 12.15
CA SER A 156 -6.74 23.40 11.72
C SER A 156 -5.34 24.01 11.53
N SER A 157 -4.30 23.40 12.11
CA SER A 157 -2.89 23.84 12.01
C SER A 157 -1.98 22.86 11.31
N LYS A 158 -2.49 21.72 10.81
CA LYS A 158 -1.69 20.62 10.25
C LYS A 158 -2.26 20.18 8.91
N ALA A 159 -1.38 19.78 8.00
CA ALA A 159 -1.78 19.09 6.77
C ALA A 159 -1.81 17.58 7.03
N CYS A 160 -2.91 16.93 6.66
CA CYS A 160 -3.02 15.48 6.67
C CYS A 160 -3.07 14.95 5.23
N ILE A 161 -2.09 14.15 4.84
CA ILE A 161 -2.00 13.48 3.56
C ILE A 161 -2.53 12.05 3.72
N VAL A 162 -3.36 11.61 2.78
CA VAL A 162 -3.82 10.21 2.67
C VAL A 162 -3.50 9.67 1.28
N VAL A 163 -3.39 8.36 1.16
CA VAL A 163 -2.84 7.72 -0.05
C VAL A 163 -3.88 7.36 -1.11
N SER A 164 -5.19 7.59 -0.85
CA SER A 164 -6.26 7.33 -1.82
C SER A 164 -7.52 8.15 -1.53
N GLN A 165 -8.37 8.31 -2.55
CA GLN A 165 -9.71 8.92 -2.38
C GLN A 165 -10.62 8.04 -1.51
N ALA A 166 -10.47 6.71 -1.57
CA ALA A 166 -11.17 5.79 -0.69
C ALA A 166 -10.88 6.14 0.79
N MET A 167 -9.62 6.31 1.17
CA MET A 167 -9.25 6.76 2.51
C MET A 167 -9.80 8.14 2.85
N GLN A 168 -9.75 9.10 1.94
CA GLN A 168 -10.33 10.42 2.19
C GLN A 168 -11.83 10.33 2.54
N LYS A 169 -12.59 9.49 1.82
CA LYS A 169 -14.00 9.22 2.11
C LYS A 169 -14.19 8.52 3.47
N GLU A 170 -13.30 7.63 3.86
CA GLU A 170 -13.30 6.97 5.18
C GLU A 170 -13.12 8.01 6.29
N PHE A 171 -12.12 8.87 6.16
CA PHE A 171 -11.89 9.96 7.12
C PHE A 171 -13.07 10.92 7.20
N ALA A 172 -13.65 11.29 6.05
CA ALA A 172 -14.84 12.14 6.02
C ALA A 172 -16.04 11.48 6.74
N ARG A 173 -16.22 10.16 6.57
CA ARG A 173 -17.27 9.36 7.26
C ARG A 173 -17.10 9.37 8.78
N HIS A 174 -15.85 9.22 9.27
CA HIS A 174 -15.57 9.07 10.68
C HIS A 174 -15.37 10.37 11.45
N TYR A 175 -14.97 11.44 10.76
CA TYR A 175 -14.55 12.71 11.39
C TYR A 175 -15.29 13.93 10.86
N GLY A 176 -16.17 13.79 9.85
CA GLY A 176 -16.96 14.89 9.31
C GLY A 176 -16.10 16.09 8.90
N ASP A 177 -16.52 17.29 9.33
CA ASP A 177 -15.82 18.55 9.00
C ASP A 177 -14.37 18.62 9.48
N ALA A 178 -14.00 17.89 10.52
CA ALA A 178 -12.60 17.83 10.97
C ALA A 178 -11.66 17.24 9.91
N ALA A 179 -12.18 16.46 8.96
CA ALA A 179 -11.43 15.84 7.88
C ALA A 179 -11.42 16.68 6.58
N LYS A 180 -11.98 17.89 6.54
CA LYS A 180 -12.11 18.71 5.33
C LYS A 180 -10.78 19.11 4.69
N ASN A 181 -9.69 19.15 5.46
CA ASN A 181 -8.35 19.54 5.01
C ASN A 181 -7.44 18.35 4.68
N ILE A 182 -8.02 17.16 4.43
CA ILE A 182 -7.26 15.99 4.04
C ILE A 182 -6.92 16.05 2.55
N ILE A 183 -5.63 15.89 2.25
CA ILE A 183 -5.06 15.97 0.91
C ILE A 183 -4.77 14.55 0.43
N VAL A 184 -5.18 14.22 -0.80
CA VAL A 184 -4.89 12.92 -1.40
C VAL A 184 -3.60 13.02 -2.23
N ILE A 185 -2.60 12.25 -1.85
CA ILE A 185 -1.38 12.03 -2.66
C ILE A 185 -1.21 10.52 -2.81
N PRO A 186 -1.58 9.93 -3.95
CA PRO A 186 -1.37 8.50 -4.23
C PRO A 186 0.11 8.15 -4.12
N ASN A 187 0.41 6.94 -3.64
CA ASN A 187 1.78 6.44 -3.60
C ASN A 187 2.34 6.28 -5.01
N GLY A 188 3.66 6.41 -5.12
CA GLY A 188 4.38 6.22 -6.37
C GLY A 188 4.75 4.76 -6.64
N VAL A 189 5.31 4.56 -7.82
CA VAL A 189 5.92 3.29 -8.24
C VAL A 189 7.25 3.57 -8.94
N ASP A 190 8.22 2.66 -8.76
CA ASP A 190 9.48 2.67 -9.49
C ASP A 190 9.29 2.04 -10.87
N THR A 191 9.01 2.85 -11.87
CA THR A 191 8.72 2.42 -13.23
C THR A 191 9.95 1.92 -13.99
N LEU A 192 11.16 2.14 -13.50
CA LEU A 192 12.39 1.57 -14.05
C LEU A 192 12.59 0.13 -13.54
N ARG A 193 12.36 -0.08 -12.26
CA ARG A 193 12.44 -1.41 -11.63
C ARG A 193 11.29 -2.32 -12.08
N PHE A 194 10.06 -1.81 -12.06
CA PHE A 194 8.87 -2.52 -12.52
C PHE A 194 8.58 -2.13 -13.99
N HIS A 195 9.15 -2.93 -14.91
CA HIS A 195 9.11 -2.60 -16.33
C HIS A 195 8.76 -3.83 -17.19
N PRO A 196 7.95 -3.67 -18.26
CA PRO A 196 7.56 -4.80 -19.12
C PRO A 196 8.74 -5.53 -19.77
N THR A 197 9.86 -4.84 -20.04
CA THR A 197 11.07 -5.46 -20.62
C THR A 197 11.70 -6.51 -19.70
N ASN A 198 11.40 -6.53 -18.42
CA ASN A 198 11.84 -7.57 -17.49
C ASN A 198 11.38 -8.96 -17.94
N ARG A 199 10.30 -9.07 -18.74
CA ARG A 199 9.83 -10.33 -19.34
C ARG A 199 10.89 -10.99 -20.21
N LEU A 200 11.73 -10.22 -20.89
CA LEU A 200 12.79 -10.72 -21.75
C LEU A 200 13.88 -11.47 -20.96
N PHE A 201 14.08 -11.09 -19.70
CA PHE A 201 15.17 -11.60 -18.86
C PHE A 201 14.69 -12.65 -17.87
N TYR A 202 13.53 -12.44 -17.22
CA TYR A 202 13.12 -13.21 -16.04
C TYR A 202 11.98 -14.19 -16.30
N ARG A 203 11.18 -14.02 -17.37
CA ARG A 203 9.98 -14.84 -17.58
C ARG A 203 10.27 -16.34 -17.59
N ASP A 204 11.19 -16.76 -18.43
CA ASP A 204 11.51 -18.19 -18.59
C ASP A 204 12.22 -18.74 -17.35
N GLN A 205 13.10 -17.95 -16.75
CA GLN A 205 13.85 -18.35 -15.56
C GLN A 205 12.92 -18.64 -14.37
N ILE A 206 12.01 -17.72 -14.06
CA ILE A 206 11.07 -17.88 -12.94
C ILE A 206 10.08 -19.01 -13.21
N ARG A 207 9.58 -19.13 -14.45
CA ARG A 207 8.70 -20.24 -14.83
C ARG A 207 9.38 -21.59 -14.69
N GLN A 208 10.60 -21.74 -15.18
CA GLN A 208 11.38 -22.96 -15.05
C GLN A 208 11.66 -23.30 -13.58
N LYS A 209 12.06 -22.31 -12.78
CA LYS A 209 12.31 -22.47 -11.33
C LYS A 209 11.11 -23.06 -10.59
N HIS A 210 9.90 -22.73 -11.02
CA HIS A 210 8.66 -23.15 -10.36
C HIS A 210 7.86 -24.21 -11.14
N GLY A 211 8.44 -24.82 -12.16
CA GLY A 211 7.80 -25.89 -12.94
C GLY A 211 6.57 -25.43 -13.72
N VAL A 212 6.50 -24.16 -14.13
CA VAL A 212 5.42 -23.59 -14.93
C VAL A 212 5.80 -23.65 -16.41
N SER A 213 5.00 -24.33 -17.23
CA SER A 213 5.22 -24.40 -18.68
C SER A 213 5.05 -23.02 -19.33
N ARG A 214 5.73 -22.82 -20.48
CA ARG A 214 5.55 -21.60 -21.29
C ARG A 214 4.10 -21.38 -21.72
N SER A 215 3.36 -22.47 -21.94
CA SER A 215 1.94 -22.45 -22.36
C SER A 215 0.95 -22.29 -21.21
N ASP A 216 1.38 -22.53 -19.95
CA ASP A 216 0.48 -22.43 -18.80
C ASP A 216 0.20 -20.96 -18.46
N PRO A 217 -1.04 -20.52 -18.38
CA PRO A 217 -1.34 -19.20 -17.85
C PRO A 217 -0.93 -19.11 -16.38
N LEU A 218 -0.25 -18.02 -15.99
CA LEU A 218 0.22 -17.78 -14.63
C LEU A 218 -0.47 -16.56 -14.02
N LEU A 219 -1.34 -16.82 -13.05
CA LEU A 219 -1.89 -15.80 -12.17
C LEU A 219 -0.91 -15.48 -11.06
N MET A 220 -0.83 -14.22 -10.64
CA MET A 220 0.02 -13.79 -9.54
C MET A 220 -0.76 -13.05 -8.48
N PHE A 221 -0.42 -13.34 -7.23
CA PHE A 221 -0.79 -12.57 -6.04
C PHE A 221 0.50 -12.24 -5.26
N ALA A 222 0.58 -11.05 -4.65
CA ALA A 222 1.70 -10.66 -3.80
C ALA A 222 1.23 -9.95 -2.53
N GLY A 223 1.84 -10.32 -1.39
CA GLY A 223 1.66 -9.70 -0.08
C GLY A 223 1.43 -10.70 1.03
N GLY A 224 1.58 -10.25 2.28
CA GLY A 224 1.14 -10.94 3.51
C GLY A 224 -0.32 -10.63 3.84
N ASP A 225 -0.81 -11.12 5.00
CA ASP A 225 -2.20 -10.93 5.46
C ASP A 225 -3.21 -11.43 4.40
N TRP A 226 -3.06 -12.73 4.07
CA TRP A 226 -3.77 -13.36 2.95
C TRP A 226 -5.29 -13.38 3.13
N GLU A 227 -5.78 -13.41 4.38
CA GLU A 227 -7.22 -13.33 4.65
C GLU A 227 -7.78 -11.98 4.21
N ARG A 228 -7.19 -10.87 4.69
CA ARG A 228 -7.62 -9.51 4.34
C ARG A 228 -7.43 -9.20 2.86
N LYS A 229 -6.38 -9.76 2.25
CA LYS A 229 -6.06 -9.54 0.83
C LYS A 229 -6.74 -10.50 -0.14
N GLY A 230 -7.55 -11.45 0.39
CA GLY A 230 -8.49 -12.24 -0.40
C GLY A 230 -7.89 -13.45 -1.14
N VAL A 231 -6.75 -14.00 -0.71
CA VAL A 231 -6.16 -15.22 -1.32
C VAL A 231 -7.18 -16.37 -1.38
N ARG A 232 -8.04 -16.49 -0.36
CA ARG A 232 -9.13 -17.49 -0.33
C ARG A 232 -9.97 -17.43 -1.60
N TYR A 233 -10.39 -16.24 -2.02
CA TYR A 233 -11.29 -16.08 -3.17
C TYR A 233 -10.61 -16.47 -4.48
N ILE A 234 -9.30 -16.25 -4.62
CA ILE A 234 -8.55 -16.69 -5.80
C ILE A 234 -8.51 -18.22 -5.85
N ILE A 235 -8.23 -18.89 -4.71
CA ILE A 235 -8.22 -20.34 -4.61
C ILE A 235 -9.60 -20.93 -4.93
N GLU A 236 -10.67 -20.30 -4.46
CA GLU A 236 -12.05 -20.72 -4.72
C GLU A 236 -12.50 -20.47 -6.16
N ALA A 237 -11.90 -19.52 -6.87
CA ALA A 237 -12.18 -19.26 -8.28
C ALA A 237 -11.51 -20.26 -9.22
N LEU A 238 -10.34 -20.83 -8.85
CA LEU A 238 -9.59 -21.74 -9.71
C LEU A 238 -10.39 -22.94 -10.24
N PRO A 239 -11.25 -23.66 -9.44
CA PRO A 239 -12.05 -24.77 -9.94
C PRO A 239 -13.07 -24.38 -11.02
N LEU A 240 -13.49 -23.10 -11.03
CA LEU A 240 -14.51 -22.57 -11.94
C LEU A 240 -13.94 -22.27 -13.32
N LEU A 241 -12.60 -22.15 -13.46
CA LEU A 241 -11.96 -21.86 -14.73
C LEU A 241 -12.02 -23.04 -15.70
N SER A 242 -12.30 -22.77 -16.98
CA SER A 242 -12.36 -23.77 -18.04
C SER A 242 -10.99 -24.41 -18.29
N LYS A 243 -9.92 -23.60 -18.30
CA LYS A 243 -8.54 -24.08 -18.46
C LYS A 243 -7.99 -24.67 -17.19
N ARG A 244 -7.69 -25.97 -17.20
CA ARG A 244 -7.19 -26.69 -15.99
C ARG A 244 -5.70 -26.51 -15.72
N ASN A 245 -4.92 -26.05 -16.70
CA ASN A 245 -3.47 -25.81 -16.58
C ASN A 245 -3.12 -24.40 -16.07
N VAL A 246 -4.10 -23.59 -15.69
CA VAL A 246 -3.86 -22.28 -15.04
C VAL A 246 -3.14 -22.48 -13.72
N LYS A 247 -2.00 -21.84 -13.52
CA LYS A 247 -1.23 -21.83 -12.26
C LYS A 247 -1.45 -20.51 -11.52
N LEU A 248 -1.38 -20.57 -10.20
CA LEU A 248 -1.41 -19.42 -9.31
C LEU A 248 -0.12 -19.37 -8.49
N ILE A 249 0.64 -18.29 -8.58
CA ILE A 249 1.77 -18.05 -7.71
C ILE A 249 1.39 -17.02 -6.64
N ILE A 250 1.60 -17.39 -5.38
CA ILE A 250 1.30 -16.59 -4.20
C ILE A 250 2.62 -16.24 -3.53
N ILE A 251 2.97 -14.95 -3.51
CA ILE A 251 4.24 -14.47 -2.96
C ILE A 251 3.98 -13.71 -1.67
N GLY A 252 4.61 -14.14 -0.59
CA GLY A 252 4.45 -13.55 0.73
C GLY A 252 4.44 -14.60 1.83
N SER A 253 4.27 -14.17 3.07
CA SER A 253 4.29 -15.07 4.23
C SER A 253 3.00 -14.94 5.02
N ASP A 254 2.32 -16.08 5.21
CA ASP A 254 1.12 -16.23 6.04
C ASP A 254 0.94 -17.73 6.41
N ASP A 255 -0.26 -18.17 6.77
CA ASP A 255 -0.57 -19.55 7.11
C ASP A 255 -0.67 -20.44 5.85
N GLU A 256 0.48 -20.75 5.24
CA GLU A 256 0.57 -21.63 4.05
C GLU A 256 -0.13 -22.97 4.26
N LYS A 257 -0.06 -23.52 5.49
CA LYS A 257 -0.72 -24.79 5.82
C LYS A 257 -2.22 -24.71 5.67
N PHE A 258 -2.82 -23.64 6.18
CA PHE A 258 -4.28 -23.42 6.07
C PHE A 258 -4.72 -23.26 4.61
N TYR A 259 -4.02 -22.42 3.84
CA TYR A 259 -4.37 -22.19 2.44
C TYR A 259 -4.03 -23.39 1.55
N GLY A 260 -3.01 -24.19 1.91
CA GLY A 260 -2.71 -25.47 1.28
C GLY A 260 -3.86 -26.47 1.48
N GLN A 261 -4.37 -26.60 2.69
CA GLN A 261 -5.54 -27.45 3.00
C GLN A 261 -6.82 -26.98 2.27
N LEU A 262 -7.02 -25.65 2.18
CA LEU A 262 -8.12 -25.11 1.39
C LEU A 262 -7.99 -25.49 -0.09
N ALA A 263 -6.78 -25.41 -0.63
CA ALA A 263 -6.49 -25.79 -2.01
C ALA A 263 -6.71 -27.27 -2.28
N GLU A 264 -6.36 -28.14 -1.33
CA GLU A 264 -6.65 -29.58 -1.37
C GLU A 264 -8.16 -29.85 -1.36
N LEU A 265 -8.90 -29.20 -0.45
CA LEU A 265 -10.36 -29.29 -0.38
C LEU A 265 -11.03 -28.88 -1.70
N LYS A 266 -10.49 -27.85 -2.36
CA LYS A 266 -10.97 -27.37 -3.67
C LYS A 266 -10.39 -28.15 -4.86
N ARG A 267 -9.53 -29.17 -4.62
CA ARG A 267 -8.86 -30.02 -5.64
C ARG A 267 -8.04 -29.22 -6.65
N VAL A 268 -7.32 -28.23 -6.16
CA VAL A 268 -6.46 -27.33 -6.98
C VAL A 268 -5.06 -27.17 -6.40
N ARG A 269 -4.65 -28.00 -5.45
CA ARG A 269 -3.35 -27.85 -4.76
C ARG A 269 -2.16 -27.84 -5.71
N GLU A 270 -2.16 -28.67 -6.74
CA GLU A 270 -1.12 -28.81 -7.77
C GLU A 270 -1.05 -27.59 -8.72
N ARG A 271 -2.05 -26.71 -8.67
CA ARG A 271 -2.10 -25.47 -9.45
C ARG A 271 -1.52 -24.28 -8.69
N ILE A 272 -1.20 -24.43 -7.38
CA ILE A 272 -0.79 -23.34 -6.50
C ILE A 272 0.68 -23.48 -6.12
N ILE A 273 1.42 -22.40 -6.30
CA ILE A 273 2.82 -22.26 -5.96
C ILE A 273 2.92 -21.22 -4.85
N PHE A 274 3.34 -21.63 -3.66
CA PHE A 274 3.63 -20.72 -2.57
C PHE A 274 5.11 -20.34 -2.62
N VAL A 275 5.37 -19.04 -2.54
CA VAL A 275 6.72 -18.47 -2.52
C VAL A 275 6.84 -17.59 -1.27
N PRO A 276 7.87 -17.78 -0.44
CA PRO A 276 8.15 -16.88 0.66
C PRO A 276 8.28 -15.42 0.20
N HIS A 277 8.29 -14.49 1.14
CA HIS A 277 8.54 -13.09 0.82
C HIS A 277 9.79 -12.93 -0.06
N SER A 278 9.66 -12.16 -1.14
CA SER A 278 10.74 -11.87 -2.08
C SER A 278 10.91 -10.37 -2.24
N SER A 279 12.14 -9.89 -2.17
CA SER A 279 12.49 -8.51 -2.50
C SER A 279 12.49 -8.24 -4.01
N ASN A 280 12.49 -9.30 -4.83
CA ASN A 280 12.62 -9.22 -6.30
C ASN A 280 11.25 -9.45 -6.99
N LEU A 281 10.20 -8.78 -6.54
CA LEU A 281 8.85 -8.97 -7.11
C LEU A 281 8.79 -8.70 -8.60
N TRP A 282 9.65 -7.82 -9.15
CA TRP A 282 9.68 -7.53 -10.59
C TRP A 282 9.97 -8.76 -11.47
N GLU A 283 10.73 -9.74 -10.96
CA GLU A 283 10.98 -11.00 -11.67
C GLU A 283 9.69 -11.83 -11.79
N TYR A 284 8.87 -11.83 -10.75
CA TYR A 284 7.60 -12.57 -10.69
C TYR A 284 6.49 -11.89 -11.50
N TYR A 285 6.42 -10.55 -11.48
CA TYR A 285 5.55 -9.82 -12.40
C TYR A 285 5.92 -10.13 -13.85
N ALA A 286 7.22 -10.16 -14.19
CA ALA A 286 7.72 -10.53 -15.51
C ALA A 286 7.29 -11.93 -15.95
N ALA A 287 7.23 -12.89 -15.02
CA ALA A 287 6.84 -14.28 -15.30
C ALA A 287 5.32 -14.46 -15.49
N SER A 288 4.52 -13.55 -14.96
CA SER A 288 3.06 -13.70 -14.84
C SER A 288 2.29 -13.15 -16.04
N ASP A 289 1.01 -13.49 -16.14
CA ASP A 289 0.12 -13.06 -17.21
C ASP A 289 -1.02 -12.17 -16.72
N ILE A 290 -1.46 -12.34 -15.48
CA ILE A 290 -2.54 -11.57 -14.84
C ILE A 290 -2.19 -11.41 -13.36
N PHE A 291 -2.33 -10.18 -12.83
CA PHE A 291 -2.24 -9.92 -11.40
C PHE A 291 -3.65 -9.89 -10.79
N VAL A 292 -3.85 -10.63 -9.68
CA VAL A 292 -5.17 -10.82 -9.06
C VAL A 292 -5.09 -10.44 -7.58
N PHE A 293 -5.92 -9.47 -7.16
CA PHE A 293 -5.85 -8.93 -5.81
C PHE A 293 -7.25 -8.57 -5.26
N PRO A 294 -8.08 -9.57 -4.92
CA PRO A 294 -9.46 -9.38 -4.47
C PRO A 294 -9.52 -8.99 -2.98
N THR A 295 -8.91 -7.89 -2.62
CA THR A 295 -8.76 -7.48 -1.21
C THR A 295 -10.09 -7.08 -0.58
N ILE A 296 -10.24 -7.37 0.71
CA ILE A 296 -11.36 -6.93 1.56
C ILE A 296 -11.16 -5.46 1.99
N TYR A 297 -9.91 -5.09 2.23
CA TYR A 297 -9.50 -3.73 2.59
C TYR A 297 -8.03 -3.52 2.27
N GLU A 298 -7.73 -2.47 1.54
CA GLU A 298 -6.36 -2.06 1.23
C GLU A 298 -6.30 -0.54 1.05
N PRO A 299 -5.65 0.21 1.92
CA PRO A 299 -5.60 1.68 1.85
C PRO A 299 -5.04 2.23 0.55
N PHE A 300 -4.06 1.54 -0.04
CA PHE A 300 -3.56 1.83 -1.38
C PHE A 300 -3.35 0.56 -2.19
N GLY A 301 -2.32 -0.24 -1.86
CA GLY A 301 -1.95 -1.44 -2.59
C GLY A 301 -0.82 -1.18 -3.60
N LEU A 302 0.41 -0.93 -3.10
CA LEU A 302 1.59 -0.74 -3.94
C LEU A 302 1.77 -1.86 -4.97
N VAL A 303 1.49 -3.11 -4.60
CA VAL A 303 1.58 -4.28 -5.49
C VAL A 303 0.66 -4.19 -6.73
N ILE A 304 -0.44 -3.43 -6.65
CA ILE A 304 -1.34 -3.18 -7.79
C ILE A 304 -0.63 -2.28 -8.80
N VAL A 305 -0.09 -1.15 -8.35
CA VAL A 305 0.61 -0.21 -9.26
C VAL A 305 1.93 -0.77 -9.77
N GLU A 306 2.61 -1.64 -9.01
CA GLU A 306 3.78 -2.39 -9.44
C GLU A 306 3.43 -3.37 -10.58
N ALA A 307 2.31 -4.09 -10.46
CA ALA A 307 1.79 -4.95 -11.53
C ALA A 307 1.43 -4.14 -12.78
N MET A 308 0.72 -3.01 -12.61
CA MET A 308 0.41 -2.07 -13.70
C MET A 308 1.67 -1.55 -14.37
N ALA A 309 2.66 -1.12 -13.59
CA ALA A 309 3.96 -0.65 -14.09
C ALA A 309 4.73 -1.73 -14.86
N SER A 310 4.57 -3.00 -14.47
CA SER A 310 5.13 -4.17 -15.16
C SER A 310 4.35 -4.56 -16.43
N GLY A 311 3.29 -3.82 -16.80
CA GLY A 311 2.47 -4.08 -17.97
C GLY A 311 1.54 -5.28 -17.81
N LEU A 312 1.15 -5.63 -16.58
CA LEU A 312 0.17 -6.69 -16.33
C LEU A 312 -1.24 -6.11 -16.25
N PRO A 313 -2.24 -6.76 -16.85
CA PRO A 313 -3.63 -6.51 -16.49
C PRO A 313 -3.88 -6.90 -15.04
N VAL A 314 -4.62 -6.05 -14.34
CA VAL A 314 -4.93 -6.20 -12.92
C VAL A 314 -6.41 -6.49 -12.73
N ILE A 315 -6.73 -7.49 -11.89
CA ILE A 315 -8.08 -7.72 -11.37
C ILE A 315 -8.04 -7.41 -9.87
N THR A 316 -8.79 -6.42 -9.42
CA THR A 316 -8.85 -6.06 -7.98
C THR A 316 -10.24 -5.64 -7.55
N SER A 317 -10.45 -5.51 -6.24
CA SER A 317 -11.71 -5.03 -5.68
C SER A 317 -11.77 -3.49 -5.66
N ARG A 318 -12.98 -2.94 -5.77
CA ARG A 318 -13.24 -1.47 -5.72
C ARG A 318 -12.87 -0.82 -4.39
N VAL A 319 -12.63 -1.63 -3.35
CA VAL A 319 -12.22 -1.14 -2.01
C VAL A 319 -10.70 -1.00 -1.86
N ALA A 320 -9.90 -1.43 -2.84
CA ALA A 320 -8.48 -1.13 -2.86
C ALA A 320 -8.27 0.35 -3.20
N GLY A 321 -7.38 1.04 -2.46
CA GLY A 321 -7.14 2.46 -2.73
C GLY A 321 -6.58 2.73 -4.13
N ALA A 322 -5.73 1.84 -4.67
CA ALA A 322 -5.24 1.95 -6.05
C ALA A 322 -6.33 1.69 -7.11
N ALA A 323 -7.53 1.21 -6.73
CA ALA A 323 -8.68 1.14 -7.64
C ALA A 323 -9.10 2.53 -8.15
N ASP A 324 -8.77 3.61 -7.42
CA ASP A 324 -8.95 4.99 -7.88
C ASP A 324 -8.20 5.29 -9.20
N LEU A 325 -7.18 4.50 -9.54
CA LEU A 325 -6.36 4.63 -10.76
C LEU A 325 -6.85 3.72 -11.89
N ILE A 326 -7.85 2.87 -11.62
CA ILE A 326 -8.33 1.86 -12.56
C ILE A 326 -9.62 2.35 -13.22
N ILE A 327 -9.59 2.40 -14.56
CA ILE A 327 -10.77 2.54 -15.40
C ILE A 327 -11.19 1.12 -15.78
N ASP A 328 -12.31 0.67 -15.23
CA ASP A 328 -12.82 -0.69 -15.38
C ASP A 328 -13.02 -1.05 -16.87
N GLY A 329 -12.45 -2.19 -17.28
CA GLY A 329 -12.45 -2.65 -18.67
C GLY A 329 -11.38 -2.02 -19.57
N VAL A 330 -10.64 -0.99 -19.12
CA VAL A 330 -9.65 -0.27 -19.94
C VAL A 330 -8.21 -0.61 -19.49
N ASN A 331 -7.85 -0.29 -18.27
CA ASN A 331 -6.49 -0.50 -17.74
C ASN A 331 -6.45 -1.48 -16.55
N GLY A 332 -7.58 -2.16 -16.29
CA GLY A 332 -7.77 -3.17 -15.28
C GLY A 332 -9.24 -3.56 -15.16
N LEU A 333 -9.54 -4.55 -14.31
CA LEU A 333 -10.89 -5.00 -14.02
C LEU A 333 -11.19 -4.84 -12.53
N LEU A 334 -12.38 -4.33 -12.23
CA LEU A 334 -12.85 -4.08 -10.88
C LEU A 334 -13.96 -5.05 -10.49
N LEU A 335 -13.73 -5.88 -9.48
CA LEU A 335 -14.72 -6.79 -8.93
C LEU A 335 -15.93 -6.02 -8.38
N ARG A 336 -17.14 -6.53 -8.60
CA ARG A 336 -18.37 -6.00 -8.04
C ARG A 336 -18.39 -6.11 -6.51
N ALA A 337 -17.94 -7.26 -6.02
CA ALA A 337 -17.68 -7.50 -4.60
C ALA A 337 -16.44 -8.38 -4.46
N PHE A 338 -15.60 -8.11 -3.45
CA PHE A 338 -14.37 -8.87 -3.20
C PHE A 338 -14.63 -10.37 -2.96
N SER A 339 -15.81 -10.73 -2.46
CA SER A 339 -16.24 -12.10 -2.15
C SER A 339 -17.02 -12.80 -3.27
N ASP A 340 -17.26 -12.11 -4.40
CA ASP A 340 -17.94 -12.72 -5.55
C ASP A 340 -16.95 -13.55 -6.36
N VAL A 341 -16.84 -14.82 -5.98
CA VAL A 341 -15.95 -15.81 -6.61
C VAL A 341 -16.32 -16.06 -8.08
N ASN A 342 -17.61 -15.98 -8.41
CA ASN A 342 -18.08 -16.18 -9.79
C ASN A 342 -17.69 -14.99 -10.70
N ASP A 343 -17.84 -13.76 -10.21
CA ASP A 343 -17.38 -12.56 -10.91
C ASP A 343 -15.85 -12.59 -11.09
N LEU A 344 -15.11 -12.97 -10.05
CA LEU A 344 -13.65 -13.14 -10.13
C LEU A 344 -13.25 -14.18 -11.18
N ALA A 345 -13.89 -15.35 -11.18
CA ALA A 345 -13.62 -16.40 -12.15
C ALA A 345 -13.97 -15.94 -13.60
N ALA A 346 -15.08 -15.26 -13.79
CA ALA A 346 -15.49 -14.72 -15.08
C ALA A 346 -14.48 -13.69 -15.62
N GLN A 347 -13.99 -12.78 -14.77
CA GLN A 347 -12.99 -11.78 -15.16
C GLN A 347 -11.63 -12.41 -15.49
N ILE A 348 -11.21 -13.44 -14.73
CA ILE A 348 -10.01 -14.22 -15.07
C ILE A 348 -10.19 -14.91 -16.41
N GLU A 349 -11.33 -15.58 -16.64
CA GLU A 349 -11.61 -16.31 -17.88
C GLU A 349 -11.66 -15.36 -19.08
N LEU A 350 -12.23 -14.16 -18.93
CA LEU A 350 -12.24 -13.11 -19.96
C LEU A 350 -10.82 -12.78 -20.42
N LEU A 351 -9.89 -12.55 -19.47
CA LEU A 351 -8.50 -12.23 -19.80
C LEU A 351 -7.71 -13.44 -20.30
N LEU A 352 -8.05 -14.66 -19.89
CA LEU A 352 -7.41 -15.89 -20.37
C LEU A 352 -7.82 -16.25 -21.79
N SER A 353 -9.07 -15.99 -22.16
CA SER A 353 -9.62 -16.31 -23.50
C SER A 353 -9.28 -15.26 -24.56
N ASN A 354 -9.00 -14.01 -24.15
CA ASN A 354 -8.73 -12.90 -25.07
C ASN A 354 -7.32 -12.34 -24.85
N ALA A 355 -6.37 -12.83 -25.66
CA ALA A 355 -4.95 -12.43 -25.57
C ALA A 355 -4.72 -10.96 -25.97
N GLU A 356 -5.51 -10.45 -26.92
CA GLU A 356 -5.42 -9.06 -27.38
C GLU A 356 -5.91 -8.10 -26.29
N LEU A 357 -7.10 -8.36 -25.71
CA LEU A 357 -7.61 -7.59 -24.58
C LEU A 357 -6.60 -7.56 -23.42
N ARG A 358 -6.05 -8.73 -23.09
CA ARG A 358 -5.06 -8.87 -22.03
C ARG A 358 -3.81 -8.02 -22.27
N LYS A 359 -3.31 -8.01 -23.52
CA LYS A 359 -2.16 -7.19 -23.91
C LYS A 359 -2.50 -5.71 -23.86
N ASN A 360 -3.58 -5.28 -24.52
CA ASN A 360 -3.98 -3.88 -24.58
C ASN A 360 -4.26 -3.31 -23.17
N MET A 361 -4.90 -4.08 -22.30
CA MET A 361 -5.15 -3.69 -20.91
C MET A 361 -3.84 -3.53 -20.12
N GLY A 362 -2.87 -4.42 -20.30
CA GLY A 362 -1.55 -4.30 -19.67
C GLY A 362 -0.78 -3.07 -20.14
N GLU A 363 -0.84 -2.72 -21.44
CA GLU A 363 -0.23 -1.51 -22.00
C GLU A 363 -0.88 -0.25 -21.40
N ARG A 364 -2.21 -0.20 -21.31
CA ARG A 364 -2.94 0.90 -20.68
C ARG A 364 -2.67 1.00 -19.16
N ALA A 365 -2.52 -0.15 -18.50
CA ALA A 365 -2.11 -0.18 -17.10
C ALA A 365 -0.72 0.47 -16.91
N ARG A 366 0.24 0.15 -17.78
CA ARG A 366 1.58 0.75 -17.79
C ARG A 366 1.53 2.26 -18.00
N GLU A 367 0.82 2.74 -19.01
CA GLU A 367 0.64 4.17 -19.31
C GLU A 367 0.09 4.93 -18.09
N THR A 368 -0.83 4.31 -17.36
CA THR A 368 -1.38 4.87 -16.12
C THR A 368 -0.35 4.91 -15.02
N ALA A 369 0.38 3.81 -14.77
CA ALA A 369 1.36 3.73 -13.71
C ALA A 369 2.53 4.73 -13.89
N GLU A 370 2.92 5.04 -15.12
CA GLU A 370 3.96 6.03 -15.44
C GLU A 370 3.63 7.45 -14.96
N GLN A 371 2.35 7.74 -14.74
CA GLN A 371 1.90 9.04 -14.21
C GLN A 371 2.02 9.14 -12.68
N PHE A 372 2.50 8.09 -12.01
CA PHE A 372 2.61 8.01 -10.55
C PHE A 372 4.03 7.63 -10.12
N SER A 373 5.02 8.41 -10.55
CA SER A 373 6.40 8.21 -10.10
C SER A 373 6.61 8.75 -8.68
N TRP A 374 7.63 8.22 -8.00
CA TRP A 374 8.01 8.74 -6.68
C TRP A 374 8.48 10.20 -6.74
N ASP A 375 8.99 10.68 -7.88
CA ASP A 375 9.38 12.08 -8.08
C ASP A 375 8.14 12.99 -8.05
N GLN A 376 7.05 12.57 -8.69
CA GLN A 376 5.77 13.30 -8.62
C GLN A 376 5.18 13.30 -7.21
N VAL A 377 5.32 12.20 -6.46
CA VAL A 377 4.89 12.14 -5.05
C VAL A 377 5.70 13.11 -4.21
N ALA A 378 7.02 13.18 -4.38
CA ALA A 378 7.88 14.12 -3.68
C ALA A 378 7.53 15.56 -4.03
N GLN A 379 7.30 15.88 -5.31
CA GLN A 379 6.89 17.21 -5.76
C GLN A 379 5.56 17.64 -5.13
N LYS A 380 4.52 16.81 -5.19
CA LYS A 380 3.22 17.09 -4.55
C LYS A 380 3.35 17.26 -3.04
N THR A 381 4.23 16.49 -2.40
CA THR A 381 4.51 16.61 -0.97
C THR A 381 5.19 17.97 -0.66
N LEU A 382 6.11 18.44 -1.52
CA LEU A 382 6.71 19.76 -1.40
C LEU A 382 5.68 20.90 -1.57
N GLU A 383 4.71 20.75 -2.46
CA GLU A 383 3.61 21.71 -2.62
C GLU A 383 2.79 21.84 -1.30
N VAL A 384 2.55 20.72 -0.63
CA VAL A 384 1.90 20.71 0.71
C VAL A 384 2.80 21.43 1.72
N TYR A 385 4.11 21.17 1.74
CA TYR A 385 5.05 21.86 2.65
C TYR A 385 5.04 23.37 2.45
N ASN A 386 5.13 23.82 1.21
CA ASN A 386 5.10 25.24 0.87
C ASN A 386 3.80 25.91 1.31
N THR A 387 2.67 25.22 1.19
CA THR A 387 1.39 25.75 1.65
C THR A 387 1.33 25.84 3.18
N VAL A 388 1.85 24.83 3.88
CA VAL A 388 1.92 24.88 5.36
C VAL A 388 2.79 26.02 5.85
N LEU A 389 3.89 26.32 5.16
CA LEU A 389 4.82 27.39 5.52
C LEU A 389 4.28 28.79 5.21
N ASN A 390 3.61 28.97 4.08
CA ASN A 390 3.23 30.29 3.56
C ASN A 390 1.88 30.80 4.09
N ARG A 391 1.08 30.02 4.82
CA ARG A 391 -0.27 30.35 5.32
C ARG A 391 -0.93 31.56 4.63
N PRO A 392 -2.00 31.51 3.87
CA PRO A 392 -3.30 30.93 4.24
C PRO A 392 -3.93 30.09 3.11
N ASP A 393 -4.79 29.13 3.47
CA ASP A 393 -5.67 28.29 2.63
C ASP A 393 -5.15 26.92 2.17
N LEU A 394 -5.15 25.96 3.10
CA LEU A 394 -5.13 24.51 2.80
C LEU A 394 -6.29 24.07 1.87
N GLU A 395 -7.34 24.88 1.70
CA GLU A 395 -8.45 24.59 0.77
C GLU A 395 -8.03 24.58 -0.71
N LYS A 396 -6.99 25.31 -1.10
CA LYS A 396 -6.53 25.39 -2.51
C LYS A 396 -5.79 24.15 -2.99
N LEU A 397 -5.35 23.28 -2.06
CA LEU A 397 -4.62 22.04 -2.39
C LEU A 397 -5.50 20.81 -2.60
N ARG A 398 -6.82 20.97 -2.73
CA ARG A 398 -7.66 19.86 -3.23
C ARG A 398 -7.18 19.47 -4.62
N VAL A 399 -6.24 18.54 -4.66
CA VAL A 399 -5.76 17.95 -5.92
C VAL A 399 -6.90 17.11 -6.48
N ASN A 400 -7.63 17.67 -7.41
CA ASN A 400 -8.47 16.89 -8.31
C ASN A 400 -7.54 15.90 -9.01
N VAL A 401 -7.80 14.61 -8.89
CA VAL A 401 -7.27 13.62 -9.82
C VAL A 401 -7.58 14.15 -11.22
N PRO A 402 -6.63 14.18 -12.14
CA PRO A 402 -6.78 14.88 -13.40
C PRO A 402 -8.11 14.56 -14.08
N GLU A 403 -8.92 15.57 -14.39
CA GLU A 403 -10.20 15.45 -15.14
C GLU A 403 -10.07 14.64 -16.45
N ARG A 404 -8.83 14.40 -16.91
CA ARG A 404 -8.54 13.55 -18.06
C ARG A 404 -9.00 12.09 -17.88
N LEU A 405 -9.03 11.55 -16.65
CA LEU A 405 -9.56 10.21 -16.39
C LEU A 405 -11.09 10.17 -16.48
N GLN A 406 -11.78 11.28 -16.21
CA GLN A 406 -13.24 11.36 -16.37
C GLN A 406 -13.68 11.54 -17.83
N LYS A 407 -12.87 12.17 -18.71
CA LYS A 407 -13.23 12.40 -20.12
C LYS A 407 -13.10 11.18 -21.03
N ILE A 408 -12.41 10.12 -20.59
CA ILE A 408 -12.27 8.88 -21.38
C ILE A 408 -13.53 8.01 -21.27
N SER A 409 -14.27 8.09 -20.13
CA SER A 409 -15.50 7.31 -19.93
C SER A 409 -16.71 7.78 -20.78
N HIS A 410 -16.65 8.99 -21.37
CA HIS A 410 -17.74 9.56 -22.17
C HIS A 410 -17.53 9.49 -23.70
N ARG A 411 -16.45 8.85 -24.17
CA ARG A 411 -16.19 8.67 -25.62
C ARG A 411 -16.36 7.24 -26.13
N GLY A 412 -16.96 6.35 -25.34
CA GLY A 412 -17.25 4.96 -25.70
C GLY A 412 -18.73 4.62 -25.49
N GLY A 413 -19.62 5.42 -26.09
CA GLY A 413 -21.03 5.10 -26.24
C GLY A 413 -21.35 4.91 -27.70
#